data_e286e79ec3ae7ca65a5964e1e5d6ded7
#
_entry.id   e286e79ec3ae7ca65a5964e1e5d6ded7
#
_cell.length_a   1.000
_cell.length_b   1.000
_cell.length_c   1.000
_cell.angle_alpha   90.00
_cell.angle_beta   90.00
_cell.angle_gamma   90.00
#
_symmetry.space_group_name_H-M   'P 1'
#
loop_
_entity.id
_entity.type
_entity.pdbx_description
1 polymer ?
#
loop_
_entity_poly.entity_id
_entity_poly.type
_entity_poly.pdbx_seq_one_letter_code
_entity_poly.pdbx_strand_id
1 'polypeptide(L)'
;MFMITRESVFYINLRQAFLMSPLYANRLSSRTVLFTSVPDEYLDEGKLRRMFGSHVRRVWIATDTKELEELVKERDEISLKLEGAETKLCKLANEARTKSLKKGAASHEEEQVGMNNEYSVSGEVAARYIKPKDRPTHRLKPLIGKKVDTINWSRAELQKLIPKVDAEQEKHRSLQAKKVNSVFIEFTSLVEAQAAYQSLAHHQVLHMAPRYTGLNPEEVIWSNLRIKWWERVIRSFGTTGFVVALIIFWSIPVAFTASISNINYLIQVLPWLSFINSIPKVILGVVTGLLPSVMLAVLMALLPIILRRKDCIPKLP
;
A
#
# COMPACT_ATOMS: atom_id res chain seq x y z
N MET A 1 -5.21 -22.44 32.03
CA MET A 1 -4.19 -21.49 32.48
C MET A 1 -2.77 -22.10 32.44
N PHE A 2 -2.46 -23.14 33.18
CA PHE A 2 -1.11 -23.74 33.28
C PHE A 2 -0.47 -24.08 31.91
N MET A 3 -1.20 -24.72 31.00
CA MET A 3 -0.70 -25.08 29.66
C MET A 3 -0.31 -23.83 28.85
N ILE A 4 -1.17 -22.80 28.86
CA ILE A 4 -0.90 -21.54 28.15
C ILE A 4 0.36 -20.86 28.70
N THR A 5 0.53 -20.84 30.02
CA THR A 5 1.71 -20.26 30.67
C THR A 5 2.98 -21.00 30.28
N ARG A 6 2.95 -22.33 30.27
CA ARG A 6 4.08 -23.18 29.87
C ARG A 6 4.48 -22.94 28.43
N GLU A 7 3.52 -22.94 27.51
CA GLU A 7 3.77 -22.67 26.09
C GLU A 7 4.28 -21.24 25.85
N SER A 8 3.78 -20.27 26.61
CA SER A 8 4.26 -18.89 26.55
C SER A 8 5.72 -18.77 27.00
N VAL A 9 6.11 -19.44 28.08
CA VAL A 9 7.51 -19.46 28.54
C VAL A 9 8.42 -20.14 27.51
N PHE A 10 7.97 -21.27 26.95
CA PHE A 10 8.72 -21.97 25.91
C PHE A 10 8.91 -21.07 24.67
N TYR A 11 7.85 -20.41 24.22
CA TYR A 11 7.91 -19.48 23.10
C TYR A 11 8.88 -18.31 23.36
N ILE A 12 8.83 -17.73 24.57
CA ILE A 12 9.75 -16.62 24.95
C ILE A 12 11.21 -17.09 24.87
N ASN A 13 11.51 -18.25 25.42
CA ASN A 13 12.86 -18.81 25.40
C ASN A 13 13.34 -19.09 23.96
N LEU A 14 12.48 -19.70 23.14
CA LEU A 14 12.80 -19.97 21.74
C LEU A 14 13.01 -18.67 20.95
N ARG A 15 12.15 -17.69 21.17
CA ARG A 15 12.28 -16.34 20.56
C ARG A 15 13.59 -15.69 20.96
N GLN A 16 13.98 -15.72 22.22
CA GLN A 16 15.25 -15.13 22.68
C GLN A 16 16.45 -15.84 22.04
N ALA A 17 16.44 -17.18 22.00
CA ALA A 17 17.50 -17.93 21.34
C ALA A 17 17.64 -17.58 19.85
N PHE A 18 16.50 -17.42 19.14
CA PHE A 18 16.50 -16.99 17.75
C PHE A 18 17.04 -15.57 17.56
N LEU A 19 16.60 -14.61 18.37
CA LEU A 19 17.03 -13.21 18.27
C LEU A 19 18.52 -13.03 18.57
N MET A 20 19.12 -13.90 19.41
CA MET A 20 20.54 -13.92 19.72
C MET A 20 21.37 -14.74 18.74
N SER A 21 20.74 -15.46 17.81
CA SER A 21 21.46 -16.25 16.83
C SER A 21 22.31 -15.40 15.89
N PRO A 22 23.49 -15.87 15.44
CA PRO A 22 24.32 -15.13 14.47
C PRO A 22 23.60 -14.82 13.16
N LEU A 23 22.67 -15.68 12.76
CA LEU A 23 21.84 -15.50 11.56
C LEU A 23 20.98 -14.24 11.68
N TYR A 24 20.35 -14.00 12.84
CA TYR A 24 19.55 -12.81 13.07
C TYR A 24 20.40 -11.58 13.34
N ALA A 25 21.41 -11.71 14.21
CA ALA A 25 22.29 -10.60 14.62
C ALA A 25 23.02 -9.94 13.43
N ASN A 26 23.32 -10.69 12.37
CA ASN A 26 24.01 -10.18 11.19
C ASN A 26 23.07 -9.53 10.15
N ARG A 27 21.76 -9.62 10.30
CA ARG A 27 20.82 -8.96 9.39
C ARG A 27 20.94 -7.43 9.50
N LEU A 28 20.80 -6.75 8.36
CA LEU A 28 20.79 -5.28 8.31
C LEU A 28 19.65 -4.73 9.18
N SER A 29 18.45 -5.31 9.07
CA SER A 29 17.27 -4.88 9.82
C SER A 29 17.44 -4.96 11.34
N SER A 30 18.15 -6.00 11.87
CA SER A 30 18.37 -6.16 13.29
C SER A 30 19.36 -5.14 13.88
N ARG A 31 20.26 -4.63 13.05
CA ARG A 31 21.28 -3.62 13.43
C ARG A 31 20.86 -2.20 13.09
N THR A 32 19.70 -2.01 12.48
CA THR A 32 19.18 -0.70 12.10
C THR A 32 18.04 -0.28 13.01
N VAL A 33 18.14 0.95 13.52
CA VAL A 33 17.09 1.57 14.33
C VAL A 33 16.50 2.73 13.54
N LEU A 34 15.17 2.75 13.44
CA LEU A 34 14.42 3.88 12.93
C LEU A 34 14.06 4.81 14.09
N PHE A 35 14.54 6.04 14.04
CA PHE A 35 14.12 7.13 14.91
C PHE A 35 13.10 7.99 14.18
N THR A 36 11.96 8.21 14.79
CA THR A 36 10.92 9.11 14.27
C THR A 36 10.82 10.38 15.09
N SER A 37 10.19 11.42 14.54
CA SER A 37 10.06 12.72 15.20
C SER A 37 11.39 13.33 15.64
N VAL A 38 12.41 13.19 14.78
CA VAL A 38 13.73 13.78 14.99
C VAL A 38 13.63 15.30 14.81
N PRO A 39 14.12 16.12 15.74
CA PRO A 39 14.17 17.57 15.57
C PRO A 39 15.04 17.97 14.37
N ASP A 40 14.66 19.05 13.69
CA ASP A 40 15.37 19.54 12.50
C ASP A 40 16.85 19.84 12.76
N GLU A 41 17.19 20.21 14.00
CA GLU A 41 18.57 20.45 14.45
C GLU A 41 19.47 19.20 14.38
N TYR A 42 18.89 18.02 14.51
CA TYR A 42 19.59 16.73 14.50
C TYR A 42 19.50 16.00 13.16
N LEU A 43 18.90 16.60 12.14
CA LEU A 43 18.88 16.08 10.76
C LEU A 43 20.20 16.32 10.03
N ASP A 44 21.29 16.03 10.73
CA ASP A 44 22.66 16.11 10.24
C ASP A 44 23.44 14.86 10.65
N GLU A 45 24.13 14.24 9.70
CA GLU A 45 24.89 13.02 9.94
C GLU A 45 25.97 13.22 11.01
N GLY A 46 26.66 14.38 10.97
CA GLY A 46 27.73 14.69 11.93
C GLY A 46 27.24 14.76 13.37
N LYS A 47 26.07 15.37 13.59
CA LYS A 47 25.46 15.47 14.92
C LYS A 47 24.97 14.10 15.42
N LEU A 48 24.36 13.31 14.56
CA LEU A 48 23.90 11.96 14.91
C LEU A 48 25.07 11.03 15.26
N ARG A 49 26.16 11.10 14.49
CA ARG A 49 27.39 10.34 14.80
C ARG A 49 28.02 10.77 16.14
N ARG A 50 27.97 12.06 16.51
CA ARG A 50 28.44 12.52 17.81
C ARG A 50 27.54 12.03 18.96
N MET A 51 26.23 11.96 18.73
CA MET A 51 25.27 11.51 19.74
C MET A 51 25.42 10.01 20.06
N PHE A 52 25.55 9.16 19.03
CA PHE A 52 25.59 7.70 19.19
C PHE A 52 27.01 7.11 19.17
N GLY A 53 28.05 7.96 19.01
CA GLY A 53 29.43 7.57 19.06
C GLY A 53 29.97 6.81 17.84
N SER A 54 31.09 6.11 18.05
CA SER A 54 31.82 5.38 17.01
C SER A 54 31.09 4.13 16.49
N HIS A 55 30.04 3.71 17.16
CA HIS A 55 29.27 2.50 16.85
C HIS A 55 28.28 2.68 15.68
N VAL A 56 28.13 3.92 15.17
CA VAL A 56 27.31 4.23 14.01
C VAL A 56 28.05 3.87 12.72
N ARG A 57 27.51 2.90 11.98
CA ARG A 57 28.06 2.48 10.70
C ARG A 57 27.58 3.37 9.56
N ARG A 58 26.26 3.53 9.43
CA ARG A 58 25.62 4.34 8.39
C ARG A 58 24.43 5.11 8.95
N VAL A 59 24.18 6.26 8.36
CA VAL A 59 23.01 7.08 8.66
C VAL A 59 22.27 7.38 7.37
N TRP A 60 20.96 7.12 7.34
CA TRP A 60 20.09 7.48 6.25
C TRP A 60 19.01 8.43 6.76
N ILE A 61 19.12 9.68 6.35
CA ILE A 61 18.12 10.70 6.64
C ILE A 61 17.01 10.56 5.60
N ALA A 62 15.78 10.32 6.06
CA ALA A 62 14.64 10.21 5.16
C ALA A 62 14.31 11.57 4.52
N THR A 63 13.84 11.53 3.30
CA THR A 63 13.42 12.70 2.52
C THR A 63 11.95 12.57 2.11
N ASP A 64 11.30 13.67 1.77
CA ASP A 64 9.88 13.68 1.36
C ASP A 64 9.76 13.11 -0.06
N THR A 65 9.32 11.88 -0.17
CA THR A 65 9.25 11.11 -1.43
C THR A 65 7.94 11.28 -2.18
N LYS A 66 7.04 12.17 -1.75
CA LYS A 66 5.68 12.25 -2.31
C LYS A 66 5.67 12.49 -3.82
N GLU A 67 6.44 13.45 -4.31
CA GLU A 67 6.52 13.78 -5.73
C GLU A 67 7.15 12.63 -6.53
N LEU A 68 8.21 12.02 -5.97
CA LEU A 68 8.85 10.86 -6.57
C LEU A 68 7.91 9.66 -6.64
N GLU A 69 7.14 9.39 -5.57
CA GLU A 69 6.16 8.29 -5.55
C GLU A 69 5.08 8.48 -6.61
N GLU A 70 4.57 9.70 -6.81
CA GLU A 70 3.59 10.02 -7.84
C GLU A 70 4.16 9.77 -9.25
N LEU A 71 5.39 10.23 -9.52
CA LEU A 71 6.08 10.01 -10.80
C LEU A 71 6.36 8.52 -11.06
N VAL A 72 6.84 7.80 -10.05
CA VAL A 72 7.11 6.35 -10.14
C VAL A 72 5.81 5.58 -10.40
N LYS A 73 4.73 5.94 -9.70
CA LYS A 73 3.42 5.32 -9.91
C LYS A 73 2.91 5.55 -11.33
N GLU A 74 3.03 6.75 -11.84
CA GLU A 74 2.65 7.08 -13.23
C GLU A 74 3.49 6.26 -14.23
N ARG A 75 4.81 6.17 -14.02
CA ARG A 75 5.71 5.35 -14.83
C ARG A 75 5.28 3.88 -14.82
N ASP A 76 5.00 3.33 -13.65
CA ASP A 76 4.62 1.94 -13.50
C ASP A 76 3.25 1.63 -14.13
N GLU A 77 2.28 2.54 -14.01
CA GLU A 77 0.99 2.40 -14.67
C GLU A 77 1.12 2.39 -16.21
N ILE A 78 1.98 3.26 -16.76
CA ILE A 78 2.24 3.30 -18.21
C ILE A 78 3.02 2.07 -18.66
N SER A 79 3.99 1.62 -17.86
CA SER A 79 4.78 0.42 -18.12
C SER A 79 3.90 -0.84 -18.16
N LEU A 80 2.99 -1.01 -17.21
CA LEU A 80 2.03 -2.11 -17.18
C LEU A 80 1.05 -2.06 -18.37
N LYS A 81 0.64 -0.88 -18.79
CA LYS A 81 -0.17 -0.72 -20.02
C LYS A 81 0.60 -1.13 -21.26
N LEU A 82 1.88 -0.78 -21.35
CA LEU A 82 2.75 -1.17 -22.45
C LEU A 82 2.91 -2.69 -22.50
N GLU A 83 3.26 -3.33 -21.38
CA GLU A 83 3.43 -4.77 -21.27
C GLU A 83 2.16 -5.53 -21.64
N GLY A 84 1.01 -5.08 -21.14
CA GLY A 84 -0.29 -5.64 -21.48
C GLY A 84 -0.64 -5.52 -22.97
N ALA A 85 -0.28 -4.39 -23.60
CA ALA A 85 -0.49 -4.16 -25.02
C ALA A 85 0.46 -5.01 -25.88
N GLU A 86 1.73 -5.13 -25.51
CA GLU A 86 2.71 -5.97 -26.19
C GLU A 86 2.34 -7.45 -26.08
N THR A 87 1.94 -7.92 -24.92
CA THR A 87 1.46 -9.28 -24.70
C THR A 87 0.23 -9.58 -25.57
N LYS A 88 -0.71 -8.63 -25.65
CA LYS A 88 -1.89 -8.76 -26.52
C LYS A 88 -1.51 -8.78 -28.01
N LEU A 89 -0.56 -7.94 -28.42
CA LEU A 89 -0.05 -7.92 -29.79
C LEU A 89 0.58 -9.27 -30.16
N CYS A 90 1.44 -9.82 -29.28
CA CYS A 90 2.07 -11.14 -29.49
C CYS A 90 1.03 -12.26 -29.64
N LYS A 91 0.00 -12.27 -28.79
CA LYS A 91 -1.09 -13.26 -28.90
C LYS A 91 -1.82 -13.18 -30.23
N LEU A 92 -2.23 -11.96 -30.62
CA LEU A 92 -2.93 -11.73 -31.91
C LEU A 92 -2.05 -12.12 -33.11
N ALA A 93 -0.75 -11.78 -33.07
CA ALA A 93 0.19 -12.12 -34.13
C ALA A 93 0.38 -13.65 -34.25
N ASN A 94 0.51 -14.34 -33.13
CA ASN A 94 0.63 -15.79 -33.12
C ASN A 94 -0.63 -16.50 -33.62
N GLU A 95 -1.80 -16.02 -33.24
CA GLU A 95 -3.09 -16.53 -33.78
C GLU A 95 -3.20 -16.32 -35.29
N ALA A 96 -2.84 -15.13 -35.78
CA ALA A 96 -2.88 -14.82 -37.21
C ALA A 96 -1.86 -15.67 -37.98
N ARG A 97 -0.65 -15.84 -37.46
CA ARG A 97 0.39 -16.74 -38.03
C ARG A 97 -0.09 -18.18 -38.09
N THR A 98 -0.67 -18.69 -37.01
CA THR A 98 -1.18 -20.06 -36.97
C THR A 98 -2.32 -20.27 -37.99
N LYS A 99 -3.16 -19.26 -38.22
CA LYS A 99 -4.22 -19.29 -39.23
C LYS A 99 -3.63 -19.25 -40.64
N SER A 100 -2.57 -18.49 -40.91
CA SER A 100 -1.91 -18.42 -42.22
C SER A 100 -1.19 -19.74 -42.56
N LEU A 101 -0.52 -20.35 -41.59
CA LEU A 101 0.11 -21.67 -41.73
C LEU A 101 -0.92 -22.77 -42.08
N LYS A 102 -2.04 -22.77 -41.37
CA LYS A 102 -3.15 -23.74 -41.69
C LYS A 102 -3.74 -23.55 -43.06
N LYS A 103 -3.67 -22.36 -43.66
CA LYS A 103 -4.14 -22.04 -45.01
C LYS A 103 -3.11 -22.30 -46.12
N GLY A 104 -1.93 -22.81 -45.79
CA GLY A 104 -0.88 -23.13 -46.77
C GLY A 104 -0.14 -21.91 -47.35
N ALA A 105 -0.34 -20.71 -46.80
CA ALA A 105 0.19 -19.47 -47.36
C ALA A 105 1.59 -19.07 -46.86
N ALA A 106 2.25 -19.89 -46.00
CA ALA A 106 3.40 -19.40 -45.19
C ALA A 106 4.75 -20.12 -45.44
N SER A 107 4.94 -20.84 -46.56
CA SER A 107 6.17 -21.61 -46.71
C SER A 107 7.39 -20.86 -47.29
N HIS A 108 7.28 -19.64 -47.76
CA HIS A 108 8.38 -18.95 -48.43
C HIS A 108 8.95 -17.69 -47.77
N GLU A 109 8.36 -17.20 -46.66
CA GLU A 109 8.82 -15.96 -46.02
C GLU A 109 9.60 -16.17 -44.70
N GLU A 110 9.59 -17.37 -44.12
CA GLU A 110 10.27 -17.62 -42.83
C GLU A 110 11.81 -17.74 -42.94
N GLU A 111 12.36 -18.08 -44.13
CA GLU A 111 13.80 -18.25 -44.33
C GLU A 111 14.59 -16.93 -44.43
N GLN A 112 13.96 -15.81 -44.76
CA GLN A 112 14.68 -14.54 -44.92
C GLN A 112 14.74 -13.68 -43.64
N VAL A 113 14.09 -14.07 -42.55
CA VAL A 113 14.02 -13.29 -41.29
C VAL A 113 15.20 -13.53 -40.37
N GLY A 114 15.97 -14.58 -40.59
CA GLY A 114 17.07 -14.99 -39.69
C GLY A 114 18.35 -14.20 -39.79
N MET A 115 18.52 -13.26 -40.72
CA MET A 115 19.85 -12.72 -41.05
C MET A 115 20.06 -11.19 -40.88
N ASN A 116 19.07 -10.41 -40.54
CA ASN A 116 19.28 -8.99 -40.26
C ASN A 116 18.87 -8.64 -38.82
N ASN A 117 19.85 -8.87 -37.91
CA ASN A 117 19.82 -8.46 -36.52
C ASN A 117 20.11 -6.94 -36.37
N GLU A 118 19.38 -6.07 -37.08
CA GLU A 118 19.30 -4.69 -36.71
C GLU A 118 17.98 -4.47 -36.00
N TYR A 119 18.02 -3.87 -34.84
CA TYR A 119 16.95 -3.54 -33.92
C TYR A 119 15.65 -3.20 -34.64
N SER A 120 14.81 -4.20 -34.89
CA SER A 120 13.51 -3.95 -35.51
C SER A 120 12.70 -3.08 -34.57
N VAL A 121 12.13 -2.00 -35.09
CA VAL A 121 11.14 -1.21 -34.35
C VAL A 121 10.10 -2.17 -33.82
N SER A 122 9.89 -2.18 -32.51
CA SER A 122 9.02 -3.14 -31.82
C SER A 122 7.65 -3.23 -32.52
N GLY A 123 7.33 -4.43 -32.97
CA GLY A 123 6.10 -4.72 -33.67
C GLY A 123 6.24 -4.89 -35.19
N GLU A 124 7.41 -4.75 -35.80
CA GLU A 124 7.60 -5.00 -37.24
C GLU A 124 7.27 -6.44 -37.61
N VAL A 125 7.73 -7.42 -36.85
CA VAL A 125 7.40 -8.83 -37.09
C VAL A 125 5.90 -9.07 -36.92
N ALA A 126 5.28 -8.45 -35.93
CA ALA A 126 3.82 -8.53 -35.74
C ALA A 126 3.05 -7.81 -36.86
N ALA A 127 3.60 -6.75 -37.44
CA ALA A 127 2.97 -6.00 -38.55
C ALA A 127 2.77 -6.84 -39.80
N ARG A 128 3.54 -7.94 -40.00
CA ARG A 128 3.35 -8.86 -41.09
C ARG A 128 2.03 -9.64 -41.00
N TYR A 129 1.60 -9.91 -39.79
CA TYR A 129 0.42 -10.74 -39.50
C TYR A 129 -0.80 -9.92 -39.05
N ILE A 130 -0.60 -8.67 -38.57
CA ILE A 130 -1.64 -7.85 -38.01
C ILE A 130 -1.73 -6.51 -38.75
N LYS A 131 -2.93 -6.17 -39.21
CA LYS A 131 -3.17 -4.85 -39.81
C LYS A 131 -3.08 -3.74 -38.76
N PRO A 132 -2.65 -2.52 -39.14
CA PRO A 132 -2.56 -1.40 -38.20
C PRO A 132 -3.84 -1.10 -37.40
N LYS A 133 -5.01 -1.42 -37.99
CA LYS A 133 -6.32 -1.23 -37.35
C LYS A 133 -6.59 -2.21 -36.18
N ASP A 134 -5.94 -3.37 -36.19
CA ASP A 134 -6.16 -4.45 -35.24
C ASP A 134 -5.12 -4.39 -34.07
N ARG A 135 -4.21 -3.41 -34.11
CA ARG A 135 -3.25 -3.19 -33.02
C ARG A 135 -3.95 -2.77 -31.74
N PRO A 136 -3.37 -3.10 -30.55
CA PRO A 136 -3.91 -2.67 -29.27
C PRO A 136 -3.99 -1.15 -29.18
N THR A 137 -5.18 -0.64 -28.93
CA THR A 137 -5.45 0.80 -28.82
C THR A 137 -6.19 1.12 -27.54
N HIS A 138 -5.97 2.33 -27.00
CA HIS A 138 -6.76 2.85 -25.89
C HIS A 138 -7.23 4.28 -26.17
N ARG A 139 -8.16 4.79 -25.37
CA ARG A 139 -8.60 6.20 -25.42
C ARG A 139 -7.86 7.01 -24.37
N LEU A 140 -7.36 8.19 -24.74
CA LEU A 140 -6.64 9.10 -23.83
C LEU A 140 -7.50 9.61 -22.66
N LYS A 141 -8.81 9.74 -22.88
CA LYS A 141 -9.77 10.07 -21.80
C LYS A 141 -10.86 9.01 -21.76
N PRO A 142 -11.32 8.62 -20.57
CA PRO A 142 -12.45 7.69 -20.47
C PRO A 142 -13.68 8.28 -21.18
N LEU A 143 -14.31 7.50 -22.06
CA LEU A 143 -15.49 7.77 -22.85
C LEU A 143 -15.32 8.69 -24.09
N ILE A 144 -14.56 9.79 -24.05
CA ILE A 144 -14.60 10.84 -25.11
C ILE A 144 -13.21 11.09 -25.75
N GLY A 145 -12.17 10.33 -25.39
CA GLY A 145 -10.80 10.58 -25.87
C GLY A 145 -10.51 10.04 -27.26
N LYS A 146 -9.53 10.67 -27.94
CA LYS A 146 -8.97 10.18 -29.21
C LYS A 146 -8.37 8.77 -29.00
N LYS A 147 -8.65 7.88 -29.94
CA LYS A 147 -8.11 6.51 -29.94
C LYS A 147 -6.66 6.54 -30.45
N VAL A 148 -5.73 6.03 -29.68
CA VAL A 148 -4.29 5.99 -29.99
C VAL A 148 -3.75 4.57 -29.89
N ASP A 149 -2.65 4.29 -30.63
CA ASP A 149 -1.90 3.04 -30.48
C ASP A 149 -1.25 3.02 -29.08
N THR A 150 -1.59 2.00 -28.29
CA THR A 150 -1.14 1.91 -26.90
C THR A 150 0.38 1.78 -26.79
N ILE A 151 1.01 0.97 -27.67
CA ILE A 151 2.45 0.69 -27.62
C ILE A 151 3.22 1.96 -27.94
N ASN A 152 2.92 2.63 -29.04
CA ASN A 152 3.64 3.83 -29.47
C ASN A 152 3.44 4.98 -28.49
N TRP A 153 2.21 5.16 -27.99
CA TRP A 153 1.91 6.20 -27.02
C TRP A 153 2.64 5.93 -25.68
N SER A 154 2.58 4.69 -25.15
CA SER A 154 3.23 4.36 -23.89
C SER A 154 4.75 4.52 -23.96
N ARG A 155 5.37 4.16 -25.07
CA ARG A 155 6.81 4.35 -25.28
C ARG A 155 7.21 5.82 -25.33
N ALA A 156 6.46 6.61 -26.06
CA ALA A 156 6.71 8.05 -26.14
C ALA A 156 6.54 8.75 -24.79
N GLU A 157 5.57 8.29 -23.97
CA GLU A 157 5.33 8.84 -22.65
C GLU A 157 6.41 8.39 -21.65
N LEU A 158 6.80 7.12 -21.67
CA LEU A 158 7.91 6.60 -20.85
C LEU A 158 9.23 7.29 -21.18
N GLN A 159 9.51 7.57 -22.46
CA GLN A 159 10.72 8.30 -22.87
C GLN A 159 10.81 9.70 -22.26
N LYS A 160 9.65 10.36 -22.00
CA LYS A 160 9.60 11.67 -21.33
C LYS A 160 9.65 11.54 -19.81
N LEU A 161 9.07 10.46 -19.25
CA LEU A 161 8.87 10.31 -17.81
C LEU A 161 10.11 9.75 -17.12
N ILE A 162 10.83 8.80 -17.76
CA ILE A 162 12.03 8.19 -17.19
C ILE A 162 13.08 9.24 -16.78
N PRO A 163 13.48 10.19 -17.63
CA PRO A 163 14.46 11.20 -17.24
C PRO A 163 14.02 12.07 -16.06
N LYS A 164 12.70 12.32 -15.93
CA LYS A 164 12.16 13.07 -14.78
C LYS A 164 12.27 12.28 -13.49
N VAL A 165 11.95 10.97 -13.54
CA VAL A 165 12.10 10.06 -12.40
C VAL A 165 13.55 9.97 -11.98
N ASP A 166 14.48 9.82 -12.93
CA ASP A 166 15.91 9.73 -12.66
C ASP A 166 16.46 11.01 -12.03
N ALA A 167 16.06 12.17 -12.54
CA ALA A 167 16.45 13.46 -11.99
C ALA A 167 15.94 13.66 -10.56
N GLU A 168 14.70 13.24 -10.27
CA GLU A 168 14.13 13.33 -8.94
C GLU A 168 14.81 12.34 -7.98
N GLN A 169 15.09 11.11 -8.42
CA GLN A 169 15.86 10.14 -7.63
C GLN A 169 17.25 10.66 -7.28
N GLU A 170 17.92 11.37 -8.20
CA GLU A 170 19.24 11.94 -7.92
C GLU A 170 19.20 13.05 -6.89
N LYS A 171 18.16 13.91 -6.88
CA LYS A 171 17.96 14.88 -5.81
C LYS A 171 17.81 14.23 -4.43
N HIS A 172 17.14 13.07 -4.37
CA HIS A 172 17.01 12.31 -3.12
C HIS A 172 18.33 11.66 -2.69
N ARG A 173 19.11 11.11 -3.63
CA ARG A 173 20.43 10.52 -3.35
C ARG A 173 21.45 11.57 -2.89
N SER A 174 21.42 12.76 -3.49
CA SER A 174 22.30 13.86 -3.13
C SER A 174 21.86 14.62 -1.86
N LEU A 175 20.79 14.18 -1.20
CA LEU A 175 20.18 14.83 -0.01
C LEU A 175 19.78 16.30 -0.23
N GLN A 176 19.57 16.71 -1.48
CA GLN A 176 19.05 18.03 -1.83
C GLN A 176 17.53 18.12 -1.65
N ALA A 177 16.84 16.98 -1.66
CA ALA A 177 15.41 16.91 -1.38
C ALA A 177 15.09 17.30 0.07
N LYS A 178 13.86 17.77 0.28
CA LYS A 178 13.39 18.15 1.62
C LYS A 178 13.50 16.98 2.59
N LYS A 179 14.27 17.16 3.66
CA LYS A 179 14.43 16.18 4.74
C LYS A 179 13.14 16.06 5.53
N VAL A 180 12.82 14.84 6.00
CA VAL A 180 11.72 14.57 6.91
C VAL A 180 12.25 14.15 8.28
N ASN A 181 11.39 14.21 9.29
CA ASN A 181 11.73 14.03 10.70
C ASN A 181 11.97 12.56 11.09
N SER A 182 12.61 11.78 10.22
CA SER A 182 12.89 10.37 10.48
C SER A 182 14.27 9.99 9.96
N VAL A 183 14.98 9.18 10.73
CA VAL A 183 16.35 8.77 10.42
C VAL A 183 16.51 7.29 10.71
N PHE A 184 17.12 6.57 9.77
CA PHE A 184 17.58 5.20 9.98
C PHE A 184 19.07 5.22 10.34
N ILE A 185 19.43 4.56 11.42
CA ILE A 185 20.81 4.47 11.88
C ILE A 185 21.20 3.00 11.95
N GLU A 186 22.17 2.59 11.15
CA GLU A 186 22.80 1.27 11.22
C GLU A 186 23.94 1.30 12.21
N PHE A 187 23.90 0.38 13.16
CA PHE A 187 24.96 0.19 14.15
C PHE A 187 25.88 -0.97 13.74
N THR A 188 27.06 -1.03 14.35
CA THR A 188 28.05 -2.06 14.08
C THR A 188 27.60 -3.44 14.55
N SER A 189 26.82 -3.50 15.64
CA SER A 189 26.30 -4.73 16.21
C SER A 189 24.84 -4.62 16.65
N LEU A 190 24.20 -5.78 16.82
CA LEU A 190 22.84 -5.88 17.38
C LEU A 190 22.77 -5.29 18.80
N VAL A 191 23.82 -5.50 19.63
CA VAL A 191 23.85 -5.04 21.01
C VAL A 191 23.78 -3.51 21.07
N GLU A 192 24.57 -2.84 20.23
CA GLU A 192 24.59 -1.39 20.12
C GLU A 192 23.29 -0.81 19.57
N ALA A 193 22.68 -1.48 18.58
CA ALA A 193 21.37 -1.12 18.09
C ALA A 193 20.30 -1.19 19.20
N GLN A 194 20.33 -2.27 20.02
CA GLN A 194 19.41 -2.42 21.15
C GLN A 194 19.69 -1.42 22.27
N ALA A 195 20.96 -1.13 22.55
CA ALA A 195 21.34 -0.09 23.50
C ALA A 195 20.81 1.30 23.07
N ALA A 196 20.99 1.66 21.79
CA ALA A 196 20.47 2.89 21.23
C ALA A 196 18.92 2.93 21.22
N TYR A 197 18.28 1.79 20.97
CA TYR A 197 16.82 1.66 21.03
C TYR A 197 16.27 1.90 22.43
N GLN A 198 16.94 1.43 23.48
CA GLN A 198 16.49 1.50 24.86
C GLN A 198 16.97 2.76 25.58
N SER A 199 18.08 3.39 25.15
CA SER A 199 18.64 4.59 25.77
C SER A 199 17.77 5.82 25.52
N LEU A 200 17.82 6.80 26.42
CA LEU A 200 17.19 8.10 26.21
C LEU A 200 18.01 8.93 25.20
N ALA A 201 17.49 9.14 24.00
CA ALA A 201 18.19 9.86 22.95
C ALA A 201 17.95 11.38 22.96
N HIS A 202 16.87 11.86 23.60
CA HIS A 202 16.56 13.28 23.66
C HIS A 202 15.89 13.64 24.98
N HIS A 203 16.19 14.83 25.52
CA HIS A 203 15.65 15.31 26.80
C HIS A 203 14.17 15.70 26.74
N GLN A 204 13.68 16.11 25.56
CA GLN A 204 12.28 16.45 25.37
C GLN A 204 11.45 15.21 25.07
N VAL A 205 10.29 15.13 25.68
CA VAL A 205 9.32 14.06 25.46
C VAL A 205 8.83 14.09 24.02
N LEU A 206 8.59 12.92 23.45
CA LEU A 206 8.11 12.71 22.08
C LEU A 206 9.10 13.09 20.96
N HIS A 207 10.27 13.62 21.27
CA HIS A 207 11.35 13.78 20.31
C HIS A 207 12.19 12.48 20.22
N MET A 208 12.65 12.13 19.02
CA MET A 208 13.36 10.89 18.71
C MET A 208 12.62 9.63 19.22
N ALA A 209 11.29 9.70 19.22
CA ALA A 209 10.37 8.64 19.66
C ALA A 209 9.07 8.69 18.81
N PRO A 210 8.38 7.55 18.63
CA PRO A 210 8.82 6.19 18.94
C PRO A 210 9.99 5.73 18.07
N ARG A 211 10.64 4.64 18.51
CA ARG A 211 11.76 4.00 17.82
C ARG A 211 11.37 2.61 17.40
N TYR A 212 11.98 2.10 16.35
CA TYR A 212 11.66 0.79 15.81
C TYR A 212 12.94 0.06 15.40
N THR A 213 13.00 -1.23 15.67
CA THR A 213 14.10 -2.13 15.30
C THR A 213 13.55 -3.33 14.56
N GLY A 214 14.38 -3.97 13.74
CA GLY A 214 14.02 -5.19 13.06
C GLY A 214 13.09 -5.00 11.87
N LEU A 215 12.92 -3.77 11.38
CA LEU A 215 12.04 -3.43 10.26
C LEU A 215 12.67 -3.83 8.93
N ASN A 216 11.86 -4.46 8.07
CA ASN A 216 12.19 -4.59 6.65
C ASN A 216 11.71 -3.35 5.88
N PRO A 217 12.37 -2.97 4.78
CA PRO A 217 11.96 -1.82 3.96
C PRO A 217 10.51 -1.90 3.45
N GLU A 218 9.99 -3.11 3.23
CA GLU A 218 8.62 -3.36 2.76
C GLU A 218 7.56 -3.13 3.85
N GLU A 219 7.95 -3.21 5.13
CA GLU A 219 7.06 -2.99 6.28
C GLU A 219 6.91 -1.51 6.62
N VAL A 220 7.83 -0.67 6.11
CA VAL A 220 7.85 0.76 6.40
C VAL A 220 6.84 1.48 5.52
N ILE A 221 5.89 2.18 6.15
CA ILE A 221 5.00 3.10 5.44
C ILE A 221 5.72 4.43 5.27
N TRP A 222 6.42 4.59 4.15
CA TRP A 222 7.29 5.74 3.85
C TRP A 222 6.58 7.08 4.00
N SER A 223 5.30 7.16 3.60
CA SER A 223 4.50 8.38 3.75
C SER A 223 4.28 8.82 5.21
N ASN A 224 4.40 7.90 6.19
CA ASN A 224 4.22 8.20 7.60
C ASN A 224 5.50 8.78 8.25
N LEU A 225 6.65 8.62 7.62
CA LEU A 225 7.92 9.12 8.14
C LEU A 225 7.98 10.66 8.25
N ARG A 226 7.14 11.37 7.49
CA ARG A 226 7.02 12.84 7.52
C ARG A 226 6.15 13.37 8.66
N ILE A 227 5.43 12.49 9.39
CA ILE A 227 4.49 12.91 10.43
C ILE A 227 5.26 13.46 11.62
N LYS A 228 5.00 14.73 11.98
CA LYS A 228 5.56 15.37 13.15
C LYS A 228 4.93 14.82 14.44
N TRP A 229 5.63 14.93 15.57
CA TRP A 229 5.14 14.42 16.86
C TRP A 229 3.75 14.98 17.25
N TRP A 230 3.53 16.27 17.06
CA TRP A 230 2.25 16.91 17.40
C TRP A 230 1.11 16.48 16.47
N GLU A 231 1.39 16.28 15.16
CA GLU A 231 0.40 15.71 14.24
C GLU A 231 -0.01 14.30 14.64
N ARG A 232 0.94 13.50 15.11
CA ARG A 232 0.67 12.16 15.62
C ARG A 232 -0.24 12.21 16.84
N VAL A 233 0.03 13.10 17.78
CA VAL A 233 -0.80 13.30 18.96
C VAL A 233 -2.24 13.70 18.58
N ILE A 234 -2.38 14.73 17.73
CA ILE A 234 -3.71 15.19 17.28
C ILE A 234 -4.46 14.07 16.54
N ARG A 235 -3.79 13.33 15.66
CA ARG A 235 -4.39 12.20 14.94
C ARG A 235 -4.81 11.09 15.90
N SER A 236 -4.01 10.78 16.92
CA SER A 236 -4.34 9.78 17.93
C SER A 236 -5.58 10.17 18.73
N PHE A 237 -5.65 11.40 19.23
CA PHE A 237 -6.83 11.92 19.92
C PHE A 237 -8.07 11.95 19.00
N GLY A 238 -7.91 12.41 17.77
CA GLY A 238 -8.97 12.41 16.77
C GLY A 238 -9.53 11.01 16.47
N THR A 239 -8.62 10.02 16.34
CA THR A 239 -9.01 8.62 16.12
C THR A 239 -9.72 8.04 17.34
N THR A 240 -9.17 8.27 18.55
CA THR A 240 -9.79 7.79 19.79
C THR A 240 -11.17 8.42 19.98
N GLY A 241 -11.31 9.74 19.81
CA GLY A 241 -12.58 10.41 19.86
C GLY A 241 -13.60 9.90 18.83
N PHE A 242 -13.14 9.64 17.61
CA PHE A 242 -13.98 9.04 16.57
C PHE A 242 -14.45 7.63 16.94
N VAL A 243 -13.56 6.78 17.47
CA VAL A 243 -13.93 5.41 17.90
C VAL A 243 -14.92 5.47 19.05
N VAL A 244 -14.72 6.35 20.04
CA VAL A 244 -15.67 6.54 21.14
C VAL A 244 -17.03 7.02 20.62
N ALA A 245 -17.04 8.02 19.75
CA ALA A 245 -18.27 8.48 19.11
C ALA A 245 -18.96 7.36 18.31
N LEU A 246 -18.17 6.59 17.53
CA LEU A 246 -18.70 5.46 16.79
C LEU A 246 -19.37 4.43 17.70
N ILE A 247 -18.76 4.08 18.84
CA ILE A 247 -19.32 3.12 19.80
C ILE A 247 -20.65 3.64 20.35
N ILE A 248 -20.72 4.92 20.75
CA ILE A 248 -21.92 5.52 21.29
C ILE A 248 -23.03 5.57 20.23
N PHE A 249 -22.73 6.10 19.06
CA PHE A 249 -23.72 6.24 17.99
C PHE A 249 -24.08 4.91 17.31
N TRP A 250 -23.25 3.89 17.41
CA TRP A 250 -23.52 2.57 16.86
C TRP A 250 -24.70 1.86 17.54
N SER A 251 -24.97 2.22 18.80
CA SER A 251 -26.14 1.70 19.52
C SER A 251 -27.47 2.08 18.84
N ILE A 252 -27.54 3.23 18.16
CA ILE A 252 -28.77 3.72 17.49
C ILE A 252 -29.19 2.77 16.34
N PRO A 253 -28.37 2.48 15.31
CA PRO A 253 -28.75 1.53 14.26
C PRO A 253 -29.01 0.12 14.79
N VAL A 254 -28.30 -0.32 15.84
CA VAL A 254 -28.56 -1.63 16.47
C VAL A 254 -29.91 -1.64 17.19
N ALA A 255 -30.24 -0.59 17.95
CA ALA A 255 -31.54 -0.45 18.59
C ALA A 255 -32.68 -0.38 17.56
N PHE A 256 -32.47 0.32 16.45
CA PHE A 256 -33.42 0.36 15.35
C PHE A 256 -33.67 -1.03 14.74
N THR A 257 -32.61 -1.82 14.47
CA THR A 257 -32.76 -3.20 13.96
C THR A 257 -33.49 -4.10 14.94
N ALA A 258 -33.21 -3.95 16.24
CA ALA A 258 -33.93 -4.68 17.29
C ALA A 258 -35.41 -4.30 17.38
N SER A 259 -35.76 -3.00 17.16
CA SER A 259 -37.12 -2.51 17.16
C SER A 259 -37.96 -3.09 16.01
N ILE A 260 -37.36 -3.40 14.87
CA ILE A 260 -38.06 -4.06 13.74
C ILE A 260 -38.57 -5.44 14.13
N SER A 261 -37.89 -6.15 15.03
CA SER A 261 -38.35 -7.44 15.55
C SER A 261 -39.64 -7.34 16.38
N ASN A 262 -39.91 -6.16 16.93
CA ASN A 262 -41.12 -5.90 17.70
C ASN A 262 -42.01 -4.82 17.04
N ILE A 263 -42.82 -5.28 16.08
CA ILE A 263 -43.66 -4.40 15.26
C ILE A 263 -44.65 -3.60 16.10
N ASN A 264 -45.22 -4.16 17.15
CA ASN A 264 -46.18 -3.45 18.00
C ASN A 264 -45.54 -2.21 18.66
N TYR A 265 -44.30 -2.36 19.10
CA TYR A 265 -43.52 -1.24 19.64
C TYR A 265 -43.17 -0.22 18.55
N LEU A 266 -42.79 -0.70 17.35
CA LEU A 266 -42.47 0.19 16.24
C LEU A 266 -43.65 1.07 15.79
N ILE A 267 -44.86 0.51 15.74
CA ILE A 267 -46.08 1.24 15.38
C ILE A 267 -46.47 2.26 16.47
N GLN A 268 -46.23 1.96 17.75
CA GLN A 268 -46.45 2.91 18.84
C GLN A 268 -45.52 4.11 18.76
N VAL A 269 -44.26 3.90 18.41
CA VAL A 269 -43.23 4.97 18.30
C VAL A 269 -43.39 5.77 17.00
N LEU A 270 -43.80 5.09 15.92
CA LEU A 270 -43.92 5.65 14.57
C LEU A 270 -45.32 5.35 13.99
N PRO A 271 -46.35 6.13 14.35
CA PRO A 271 -47.74 5.85 13.97
C PRO A 271 -48.00 5.81 12.45
N TRP A 272 -47.17 6.45 11.65
CA TRP A 272 -47.26 6.42 10.20
C TRP A 272 -46.98 5.04 9.60
N LEU A 273 -46.34 4.13 10.35
CA LEU A 273 -46.07 2.74 9.95
C LEU A 273 -47.25 1.80 10.17
N SER A 274 -48.42 2.30 10.60
CA SER A 274 -49.62 1.49 10.85
C SER A 274 -50.10 0.69 9.62
N PHE A 275 -49.72 1.09 8.41
CA PHE A 275 -50.00 0.31 7.17
C PHE A 275 -49.38 -1.10 7.19
N ILE A 276 -48.38 -1.34 8.02
CA ILE A 276 -47.75 -2.67 8.21
C ILE A 276 -48.74 -3.70 8.73
N ASN A 277 -49.74 -3.26 9.52
CA ASN A 277 -50.80 -4.14 10.02
C ASN A 277 -51.70 -4.73 8.91
N SER A 278 -51.70 -4.11 7.72
CA SER A 278 -52.45 -4.62 6.55
C SER A 278 -51.71 -5.78 5.81
N ILE A 279 -50.47 -6.08 6.19
CA ILE A 279 -49.68 -7.15 5.57
C ILE A 279 -50.07 -8.50 6.14
N PRO A 280 -50.20 -9.57 5.32
CA PRO A 280 -50.47 -10.92 5.80
C PRO A 280 -49.47 -11.38 6.87
N LYS A 281 -49.93 -11.99 7.95
CA LYS A 281 -49.13 -12.41 9.12
C LYS A 281 -47.94 -13.30 8.74
N VAL A 282 -48.05 -14.11 7.69
CA VAL A 282 -46.98 -14.99 7.21
C VAL A 282 -45.80 -14.17 6.65
N ILE A 283 -46.09 -13.19 5.81
CA ILE A 283 -45.06 -12.29 5.24
C ILE A 283 -44.44 -11.44 6.35
N LEU A 284 -45.26 -10.96 7.27
CA LEU A 284 -44.85 -10.19 8.42
C LEU A 284 -43.86 -10.98 9.30
N GLY A 285 -44.16 -12.24 9.58
CA GLY A 285 -43.25 -13.13 10.34
C GLY A 285 -41.90 -13.34 9.67
N VAL A 286 -41.84 -13.49 8.36
CA VAL A 286 -40.60 -13.58 7.60
C VAL A 286 -39.81 -12.27 7.65
N VAL A 287 -40.48 -11.15 7.48
CA VAL A 287 -39.85 -9.82 7.52
C VAL A 287 -39.27 -9.55 8.91
N THR A 288 -40.02 -9.78 9.98
CA THR A 288 -39.57 -9.54 11.37
C THR A 288 -38.46 -10.47 11.82
N GLY A 289 -38.40 -11.70 11.31
CA GLY A 289 -37.36 -12.65 11.63
C GLY A 289 -36.08 -12.48 10.79
N LEU A 290 -36.24 -12.28 9.49
CA LEU A 290 -35.09 -12.25 8.56
C LEU A 290 -34.45 -10.85 8.44
N LEU A 291 -35.26 -9.78 8.37
CA LEU A 291 -34.77 -8.43 8.13
C LEU A 291 -33.78 -7.93 9.17
N PRO A 292 -34.02 -8.09 10.50
CA PRO A 292 -33.06 -7.68 11.51
C PRO A 292 -31.73 -8.40 11.40
N SER A 293 -31.74 -9.70 11.08
CA SER A 293 -30.54 -10.51 10.93
C SER A 293 -29.70 -10.06 9.72
N VAL A 294 -30.35 -9.80 8.58
CA VAL A 294 -29.70 -9.27 7.39
C VAL A 294 -29.15 -7.85 7.63
N MET A 295 -29.91 -6.98 8.25
CA MET A 295 -29.45 -5.64 8.60
C MET A 295 -28.26 -5.66 9.55
N LEU A 296 -28.30 -6.51 10.57
CA LEU A 296 -27.17 -6.67 11.49
C LEU A 296 -25.92 -7.19 10.77
N ALA A 297 -26.07 -8.15 9.86
CA ALA A 297 -24.96 -8.66 9.04
C ALA A 297 -24.36 -7.56 8.15
N VAL A 298 -25.18 -6.73 7.52
CA VAL A 298 -24.74 -5.57 6.74
C VAL A 298 -24.01 -4.55 7.62
N LEU A 299 -24.55 -4.23 8.80
CA LEU A 299 -23.90 -3.33 9.74
C LEU A 299 -22.54 -3.85 10.18
N MET A 300 -22.42 -5.15 10.48
CA MET A 300 -21.15 -5.78 10.86
C MET A 300 -20.14 -5.79 9.70
N ALA A 301 -20.60 -5.92 8.45
CA ALA A 301 -19.75 -5.82 7.27
C ALA A 301 -19.27 -4.38 7.00
N LEU A 302 -20.09 -3.37 7.32
CA LEU A 302 -19.75 -1.96 7.13
C LEU A 302 -18.72 -1.45 8.16
N LEU A 303 -18.77 -1.97 9.39
CA LEU A 303 -17.89 -1.53 10.48
C LEU A 303 -16.39 -1.59 10.11
N PRO A 304 -15.84 -2.72 9.63
CA PRO A 304 -14.44 -2.79 9.24
C PRO A 304 -14.11 -1.89 8.03
N ILE A 305 -15.07 -1.67 7.12
CA ILE A 305 -14.88 -0.76 5.98
C ILE A 305 -14.73 0.69 6.45
N ILE A 306 -15.58 1.12 7.41
CA ILE A 306 -15.52 2.45 8.01
C ILE A 306 -14.20 2.65 8.75
N LEU A 307 -13.79 1.66 9.55
CA LEU A 307 -12.54 1.69 10.31
C LEU A 307 -11.31 1.68 9.40
N ARG A 308 -11.34 0.91 8.31
CA ARG A 308 -10.24 0.81 7.35
C ARG A 308 -10.07 2.08 6.49
N ARG A 309 -11.18 2.73 6.10
CA ARG A 309 -11.17 3.95 5.27
C ARG A 309 -10.60 5.16 6.00
N LYS A 310 -10.69 5.19 7.33
CA LYS A 310 -9.99 6.15 8.16
C LYS A 310 -8.66 5.55 8.60
N ASP A 311 -7.68 5.52 7.72
CA ASP A 311 -6.26 5.26 8.06
C ASP A 311 -5.71 6.34 9.03
N CYS A 312 -6.53 6.68 10.02
CA CYS A 312 -6.17 7.56 11.13
C CYS A 312 -5.39 6.85 12.22
N ILE A 313 -5.43 5.50 12.24
CA ILE A 313 -4.52 4.74 13.08
C ILE A 313 -3.19 4.78 12.35
N PRO A 314 -2.15 5.43 12.88
CA PRO A 314 -0.82 5.22 12.36
C PRO A 314 -0.59 3.71 12.46
N LYS A 315 -0.72 3.00 11.33
CA LYS A 315 -0.14 1.68 11.26
C LYS A 315 1.27 1.91 11.71
N LEU A 316 1.66 1.21 12.76
CA LEU A 316 3.04 1.12 13.16
C LEU A 316 3.88 1.02 11.88
N PRO A 317 4.94 1.81 11.76
CA PRO A 317 5.83 1.68 10.65
C PRO A 317 6.29 0.27 10.53
#